data_cb3eab7868e56278bd429f0e9345a20b
#
_entry.id   cb3eab7868e56278bd429f0e9345a20b
#
_cell.length_a   1.000
_cell.length_b   1.000
_cell.length_c   1.000
_cell.angle_alpha   90.00
_cell.angle_beta   90.00
_cell.angle_gamma   90.00
#
_symmetry.space_group_name_H-M   'P 1'
#
loop_
_entity.id
_entity.type
_entity.pdbx_description
1 polymer ?
#
loop_
_entity_poly.entity_id
_entity_poly.type
_entity_poly.pdbx_seq_one_letter_code
_entity_poly.pdbx_strand_id
1 'polypeptide(L)'
;ELVASRGLRTLGPWQVELEEAPTMSTGGIAVRVAFRNPASPNVVPAQSTEAIRRHRGVFLVIDGADRVPLTHTPFTIGRAPGCDLVLHDLAVSRRHARIESGPDGSLSVRDLGSRNKLGRAGRAFDELPFAPGETVRLGSTELTLEVLP
;
A
#
# COMPACT_ATOMS: atom_id res chain seq x y z
N GLU A 1 -17.91 10.84 30.38
CA GLU A 1 -18.91 11.68 30.95
C GLU A 1 -19.17 12.96 30.16
N LEU A 2 -18.14 13.65 29.80
CA LEU A 2 -18.23 14.83 28.92
C LEU A 2 -18.88 14.51 27.56
N VAL A 3 -18.78 13.30 27.10
CA VAL A 3 -19.38 12.84 25.85
C VAL A 3 -20.89 12.69 25.96
N ALA A 4 -21.36 12.17 27.09
CA ALA A 4 -22.78 12.01 27.35
C ALA A 4 -23.49 13.37 27.49
N SER A 5 -22.82 14.36 28.06
CA SER A 5 -23.37 15.71 28.26
C SER A 5 -23.43 16.54 26.98
N ARG A 6 -22.72 16.15 25.92
CA ARG A 6 -22.74 16.83 24.62
C ARG A 6 -23.70 16.25 23.60
N GLY A 7 -24.52 15.30 24.00
CA GLY A 7 -25.59 14.79 23.16
C GLY A 7 -25.13 14.05 21.90
N LEU A 8 -23.97 13.41 21.94
CA LEU A 8 -23.59 12.48 20.92
C LEU A 8 -24.55 11.29 20.95
N ARG A 9 -25.53 11.34 20.08
CA ARG A 9 -26.48 10.25 19.90
C ARG A 9 -25.91 9.24 18.93
N THR A 10 -25.67 8.06 19.42
CA THR A 10 -25.44 6.91 18.55
C THR A 10 -26.79 6.39 18.07
N LEU A 11 -27.02 6.48 16.80
CA LEU A 11 -28.18 5.87 16.16
C LEU A 11 -27.88 4.39 15.95
N GLY A 12 -28.60 3.53 16.63
CA GLY A 12 -28.49 2.10 16.50
C GLY A 12 -27.54 1.42 17.49
N PRO A 13 -27.08 0.20 17.18
CA PRO A 13 -26.31 -0.62 18.11
C PRO A 13 -24.82 -0.23 18.24
N TRP A 14 -24.47 0.99 17.90
CA TRP A 14 -23.10 1.47 17.95
C TRP A 14 -22.73 1.93 19.34
N GLN A 15 -21.67 1.38 19.87
CA GLN A 15 -21.06 1.86 21.12
C GLN A 15 -19.77 2.60 20.79
N VAL A 16 -19.69 3.84 21.26
CA VAL A 16 -18.47 4.64 21.16
C VAL A 16 -17.84 4.67 22.55
N GLU A 17 -16.68 4.02 22.67
CA GLU A 17 -15.85 4.15 23.88
C GLU A 17 -14.79 5.21 23.66
N LEU A 18 -14.77 6.21 24.51
CA LEU A 18 -13.74 7.23 24.54
C LEU A 18 -12.81 6.93 25.71
N GLU A 19 -11.59 6.55 25.41
CA GLU A 19 -10.56 6.39 26.42
C GLU A 19 -9.66 7.62 26.46
N GLU A 20 -9.55 8.20 27.60
CA GLU A 20 -8.61 9.27 27.88
C GLU A 20 -7.24 8.65 28.20
N ALA A 21 -6.23 8.99 27.44
CA ALA A 21 -4.88 8.54 27.72
C ALA A 21 -4.24 9.46 28.77
N PRO A 22 -3.96 8.97 29.99
CA PRO A 22 -3.52 9.82 31.09
C PRO A 22 -2.07 10.29 31.01
N THR A 23 -1.35 9.97 29.96
CA THR A 23 0.10 10.19 29.86
C THR A 23 0.54 11.38 29.02
N MET A 24 -0.39 12.21 28.57
CA MET A 24 -0.02 13.42 27.82
C MET A 24 0.10 14.62 28.74
N SER A 25 1.34 14.99 29.02
CA SER A 25 1.67 16.08 29.94
C SER A 25 1.51 17.48 29.37
N THR A 26 1.15 17.65 28.12
CA THR A 26 1.09 18.96 27.46
C THR A 26 -0.20 19.16 26.66
N GLY A 27 -1.34 19.08 27.33
CA GLY A 27 -2.62 19.52 26.77
C GLY A 27 -3.09 18.87 25.46
N GLY A 28 -2.46 17.81 25.03
CA GLY A 28 -2.91 17.02 23.89
C GLY A 28 -3.87 15.93 24.32
N ILE A 29 -5.09 15.95 23.82
CA ILE A 29 -6.05 14.87 24.04
C ILE A 29 -5.92 13.87 22.89
N ALA A 30 -5.42 12.67 23.19
CA ALA A 30 -5.47 11.58 22.23
C ALA A 30 -6.84 10.91 22.31
N VAL A 31 -7.69 11.15 21.34
CA VAL A 31 -8.99 10.50 21.24
C VAL A 31 -8.84 9.23 20.40
N ARG A 32 -9.00 8.08 21.05
CA ARG A 32 -9.07 6.81 20.37
C ARG A 32 -10.53 6.43 20.19
N VAL A 33 -11.03 6.53 18.98
CA VAL A 33 -12.40 6.13 18.68
C VAL A 33 -12.39 4.68 18.19
N ALA A 34 -12.93 3.78 19.00
CA ALA A 34 -13.14 2.40 18.61
C ALA A 34 -14.63 2.18 18.36
N PHE A 35 -14.96 1.80 17.15
CA PHE A 35 -16.33 1.42 16.80
C PHE A 35 -16.50 -0.06 17.02
N ARG A 36 -17.31 -0.44 17.97
CA ARG A 36 -17.72 -1.83 18.17
C ARG A 36 -19.14 -2.01 17.68
N ASN A 37 -19.30 -2.88 16.75
CA ASN A 37 -20.62 -3.33 16.33
C ASN A 37 -20.97 -4.63 17.06
N PRO A 38 -21.86 -4.64 18.03
CA PRO A 38 -22.19 -5.85 18.78
C PRO A 38 -22.95 -6.91 17.97
N ALA A 39 -23.43 -6.56 16.76
CA ALA A 39 -24.13 -7.49 15.87
C ALA A 39 -23.19 -8.31 14.99
N SER A 40 -21.91 -8.07 15.03
CA SER A 40 -20.91 -8.79 14.23
C SER A 40 -19.91 -9.46 15.17
N PRO A 41 -20.16 -10.71 15.60
CA PRO A 41 -19.20 -11.45 16.42
C PRO A 41 -17.90 -11.79 15.67
N ASN A 42 -17.92 -11.69 14.37
CA ASN A 42 -16.74 -11.75 13.53
C ASN A 42 -16.29 -10.31 13.20
N VAL A 43 -15.80 -9.63 14.21
CA VAL A 43 -14.77 -8.66 13.89
C VAL A 43 -13.60 -9.49 13.38
N VAL A 44 -13.60 -9.75 12.09
CA VAL A 44 -12.37 -10.06 11.40
C VAL A 44 -11.43 -8.95 11.84
N PRO A 45 -10.37 -9.25 12.58
CA PRO A 45 -9.40 -8.22 12.89
C PRO A 45 -9.10 -7.60 11.54
N ALA A 46 -9.28 -6.30 11.44
CA ALA A 46 -9.03 -5.57 10.21
C ALA A 46 -7.79 -6.21 9.63
N GLN A 47 -8.01 -7.01 8.59
CA GLN A 47 -6.97 -7.88 8.07
C GLN A 47 -5.84 -6.95 7.80
N SER A 48 -4.87 -7.06 8.67
CA SER A 48 -3.61 -6.40 8.56
C SER A 48 -3.70 -5.27 7.55
N THR A 49 -3.99 -4.09 8.00
CA THR A 49 -3.53 -2.93 7.29
C THR A 49 -2.11 -3.31 6.91
N GLU A 50 -1.94 -3.82 5.71
CA GLU A 50 -0.60 -4.12 5.18
C GLU A 50 0.18 -2.87 5.51
N ALA A 51 1.13 -3.00 6.42
CA ALA A 51 1.77 -1.86 7.03
C ALA A 51 2.34 -1.02 5.90
N ILE A 52 1.72 0.12 5.63
CA ILE A 52 2.19 1.02 4.59
C ILE A 52 3.56 1.47 5.01
N ARG A 53 4.58 0.94 4.34
CA ARG A 53 5.95 1.39 4.54
C ARG A 53 6.22 2.55 3.60
N ARG A 54 6.70 3.62 4.18
CA ARG A 54 7.10 4.80 3.42
C ARG A 54 8.57 4.67 3.06
N HIS A 55 8.87 4.98 1.82
CA HIS A 55 10.23 4.96 1.29
C HIS A 55 10.69 6.38 0.96
N ARG A 56 11.97 6.63 1.15
CA ARG A 56 12.61 7.89 0.74
C ARG A 56 13.75 7.57 -0.20
N GLY A 57 13.89 8.40 -1.24
CA GLY A 57 14.97 8.24 -2.19
C GLY A 57 14.89 7.00 -3.07
N VAL A 58 13.74 6.34 -3.11
CA VAL A 58 13.50 5.18 -3.96
C VAL A 58 12.66 5.61 -5.16
N PHE A 59 13.11 5.25 -6.34
CA PHE A 59 12.46 5.64 -7.60
C PHE A 59 12.31 4.44 -8.52
N LEU A 60 11.28 4.50 -9.35
CA LEU A 60 11.09 3.62 -10.48
C LEU A 60 11.46 4.39 -11.74
N VAL A 61 12.41 3.87 -12.49
CA VAL A 61 12.80 4.44 -13.79
C VAL A 61 12.07 3.69 -14.88
N ILE A 62 11.26 4.40 -15.65
CA ILE A 62 10.44 3.85 -16.72
C ILE A 62 11.19 4.01 -18.05
N ASP A 63 11.47 2.91 -18.70
CA ASP A 63 12.19 2.84 -19.99
C ASP A 63 13.49 3.66 -20.03
N GLY A 64 14.14 3.80 -18.88
CA GLY A 64 15.36 4.58 -18.74
C GLY A 64 15.21 6.09 -18.88
N ALA A 65 13.99 6.61 -19.00
CA ALA A 65 13.73 8.04 -19.24
C ALA A 65 12.98 8.71 -18.10
N ASP A 66 11.82 8.21 -17.74
CA ASP A 66 10.98 8.79 -16.72
C ASP A 66 11.26 8.21 -15.34
N ARG A 67 11.27 9.09 -14.34
CA ARG A 67 11.54 8.70 -12.95
C ARG A 67 10.32 9.00 -12.09
N VAL A 68 9.77 7.98 -11.45
CA VAL A 68 8.61 8.09 -10.55
C VAL A 68 9.02 7.68 -9.14
N PRO A 69 8.73 8.50 -8.11
CA PRO A 69 9.07 8.12 -6.74
C PRO A 69 8.21 6.94 -6.26
N LEU A 70 8.88 5.94 -5.70
CA LEU A 70 8.23 4.87 -4.95
C LEU A 70 8.06 5.35 -3.50
N THR A 71 6.93 5.94 -3.22
CA THR A 71 6.70 6.61 -1.93
C THR A 71 6.30 5.66 -0.81
N HIS A 72 5.68 4.56 -1.16
CA HIS A 72 5.13 3.59 -0.21
C HIS A 72 5.05 2.20 -0.81
N THR A 73 4.90 1.19 0.02
CA THR A 73 4.52 -0.17 -0.37
C THR A 73 3.34 -0.63 0.49
N PRO A 74 2.41 -1.43 -0.02
CA PRO A 74 2.36 -1.97 -1.38
C PRO A 74 2.09 -0.88 -2.44
N PHE A 75 2.66 -1.05 -3.61
CA PHE A 75 2.59 -0.07 -4.71
C PHE A 75 2.11 -0.78 -5.97
N THR A 76 0.93 -0.43 -6.46
CA THR A 76 0.28 -1.10 -7.57
C THR A 76 0.62 -0.45 -8.90
N ILE A 77 0.94 -1.27 -9.88
CA ILE A 77 1.34 -0.85 -11.22
C ILE A 77 0.41 -1.50 -12.25
N GLY A 78 -0.09 -0.70 -13.16
CA GLY A 78 -0.95 -1.20 -14.22
C GLY A 78 -1.44 -0.11 -15.15
N ARG A 79 -2.33 -0.48 -16.05
CA ARG A 79 -2.92 0.43 -17.03
C ARG A 79 -4.15 1.17 -16.49
N ALA A 80 -4.78 0.66 -15.44
CA ALA A 80 -5.97 1.28 -14.87
C ALA A 80 -5.64 2.57 -14.10
N PRO A 81 -6.50 3.59 -14.15
CA PRO A 81 -6.24 4.87 -13.48
C PRO A 81 -6.23 4.79 -11.96
N GLY A 82 -6.69 3.69 -11.37
CA GLY A 82 -6.65 3.45 -9.94
C GLY A 82 -5.32 2.90 -9.41
N CYS A 83 -4.34 2.63 -10.27
CA CYS A 83 -3.02 2.17 -9.86
C CYS A 83 -2.16 3.33 -9.35
N ASP A 84 -1.20 3.03 -8.48
CA ASP A 84 -0.25 4.03 -7.98
C ASP A 84 0.67 4.53 -9.10
N LEU A 85 1.08 3.63 -9.98
CA LEU A 85 1.76 3.96 -11.23
C LEU A 85 0.90 3.48 -12.41
N VAL A 86 0.47 4.41 -13.24
CA VAL A 86 -0.31 4.14 -14.44
C VAL A 86 0.61 4.10 -15.65
N LEU A 87 0.65 2.96 -16.34
CA LEU A 87 1.42 2.76 -17.56
C LEU A 87 0.48 2.77 -18.76
N HIS A 88 0.74 3.65 -19.72
CA HIS A 88 -0.03 3.75 -20.96
C HIS A 88 0.46 2.77 -22.02
N ASP A 89 0.56 1.50 -21.65
CA ASP A 89 1.02 0.41 -22.51
C ASP A 89 -0.11 -0.61 -22.63
N LEU A 90 -0.55 -0.89 -23.86
CA LEU A 90 -1.62 -1.84 -24.13
C LEU A 90 -1.25 -3.28 -23.75
N ALA A 91 0.03 -3.59 -23.69
CA ALA A 91 0.53 -4.89 -23.24
C ALA A 91 0.56 -5.03 -21.71
N VAL A 92 0.30 -3.95 -20.98
CA VAL A 92 0.17 -3.95 -19.53
C VAL A 92 -1.28 -4.16 -19.14
N SER A 93 -1.53 -5.12 -18.25
CA SER A 93 -2.87 -5.38 -17.71
C SER A 93 -3.35 -4.22 -16.83
N ARG A 94 -4.66 -4.11 -16.62
CA ARG A 94 -5.26 -3.05 -15.79
C ARG A 94 -4.63 -2.97 -14.41
N ARG A 95 -4.46 -4.11 -13.76
CA ARG A 95 -3.65 -4.29 -12.55
C ARG A 95 -2.64 -5.37 -12.88
N HIS A 96 -1.43 -4.96 -13.17
CA HIS A 96 -0.41 -5.88 -13.68
C HIS A 96 0.45 -6.45 -12.57
N ALA A 97 1.00 -5.60 -11.74
CA ALA A 97 1.94 -5.98 -10.71
C ALA A 97 1.80 -5.12 -9.46
N ARG A 98 2.41 -5.60 -8.39
CA ARG A 98 2.48 -4.89 -7.12
C ARG A 98 3.88 -5.03 -6.55
N ILE A 99 4.43 -3.90 -6.10
CA ILE A 99 5.69 -3.90 -5.36
C ILE A 99 5.35 -4.03 -3.89
N GLU A 100 5.99 -4.98 -3.23
CA GLU A 100 5.83 -5.27 -1.81
C GLU A 100 7.17 -5.15 -1.08
N SER A 101 7.09 -4.85 0.19
CA SER A 101 8.26 -4.76 1.07
C SER A 101 8.25 -5.93 2.04
N GLY A 102 9.33 -6.66 2.10
CA GLY A 102 9.53 -7.72 3.07
C GLY A 102 9.83 -7.19 4.48
N PRO A 103 9.85 -8.07 5.49
CA PRO A 103 10.13 -7.68 6.88
C PRO A 103 11.55 -7.14 7.07
N ASP A 104 12.47 -7.52 6.22
CA ASP A 104 13.88 -7.07 6.20
C ASP A 104 14.08 -5.77 5.42
N GLY A 105 13.01 -5.22 4.83
CA GLY A 105 13.08 -4.02 3.99
C GLY A 105 13.40 -4.29 2.54
N SER A 106 13.61 -5.55 2.14
CA SER A 106 13.76 -5.91 0.73
C SER A 106 12.48 -5.66 -0.06
N LEU A 107 12.64 -5.32 -1.33
CA LEU A 107 11.51 -5.12 -2.24
C LEU A 107 11.36 -6.32 -3.16
N SER A 108 10.12 -6.65 -3.47
CA SER A 108 9.77 -7.66 -4.48
C SER A 108 8.65 -7.15 -5.36
N VAL A 109 8.58 -7.65 -6.58
CA VAL A 109 7.48 -7.39 -7.51
C VAL A 109 6.69 -8.68 -7.67
N ARG A 110 5.39 -8.58 -7.47
CA ARG A 110 4.46 -9.72 -7.64
C ARG A 110 3.48 -9.44 -8.76
N ASP A 111 3.29 -10.43 -9.62
CA ASP A 111 2.26 -10.39 -10.66
C ASP A 111 0.87 -10.54 -10.05
N LEU A 112 -0.08 -9.74 -10.52
CA LEU A 112 -1.47 -9.76 -10.05
C LEU A 112 -2.41 -10.52 -10.99
N GLY A 113 -1.92 -11.58 -11.62
CA GLY A 113 -2.69 -12.33 -12.59
C GLY A 113 -2.72 -11.67 -13.96
N SER A 114 -1.64 -10.99 -14.34
CA SER A 114 -1.54 -10.30 -15.61
C SER A 114 -1.49 -11.26 -16.79
N ARG A 115 -1.83 -10.75 -17.97
CA ARG A 115 -1.80 -11.52 -19.20
C ARG A 115 -0.37 -11.89 -19.63
N ASN A 116 0.56 -10.96 -19.49
CA ASN A 116 1.93 -11.10 -20.00
C ASN A 116 2.98 -11.41 -18.94
N LYS A 117 2.57 -11.47 -17.66
CA LYS A 117 3.46 -11.76 -16.54
C LYS A 117 4.59 -10.72 -16.36
N LEU A 118 5.46 -10.97 -15.39
CA LEU A 118 6.68 -10.19 -15.19
C LEU A 118 7.78 -10.77 -16.07
N GLY A 119 8.49 -9.93 -16.81
CA GLY A 119 9.58 -10.34 -17.67
C GLY A 119 10.95 -9.95 -17.10
N ARG A 120 11.88 -10.88 -17.13
CA ARG A 120 13.30 -10.63 -16.86
C ARG A 120 14.16 -11.62 -17.64
N ALA A 121 15.16 -11.11 -18.36
CA ALA A 121 16.06 -11.93 -19.15
C ALA A 121 15.36 -12.93 -20.11
N GLY A 122 14.26 -12.50 -20.73
CA GLY A 122 13.48 -13.31 -21.67
C GLY A 122 12.62 -14.39 -21.04
N ARG A 123 12.45 -14.38 -19.71
CA ARG A 123 11.61 -15.33 -18.97
C ARG A 123 10.44 -14.62 -18.31
N ALA A 124 9.35 -15.36 -18.10
CA ALA A 124 8.17 -14.89 -17.38
C ALA A 124 8.18 -15.40 -15.94
N PHE A 125 7.77 -14.53 -15.02
CA PHE A 125 7.75 -14.81 -13.59
C PHE A 125 6.46 -14.30 -12.95
N ASP A 126 6.04 -14.93 -11.86
CA ASP A 126 4.92 -14.49 -11.03
C ASP A 126 5.39 -13.58 -9.89
N GLU A 127 6.62 -13.74 -9.45
CA GLU A 127 7.23 -12.92 -8.42
C GLU A 127 8.75 -12.86 -8.64
N LEU A 128 9.30 -11.68 -8.42
CA LEU A 128 10.74 -11.45 -8.55
C LEU A 128 11.24 -10.57 -7.39
N PRO A 129 12.43 -10.85 -6.83
CA PRO A 129 13.09 -9.86 -6.01
C PRO A 129 13.40 -8.62 -6.84
N PHE A 130 13.31 -7.46 -6.21
CA PHE A 130 13.48 -6.17 -6.89
C PHE A 130 14.48 -5.32 -6.12
N ALA A 131 15.75 -5.58 -6.37
CA ALA A 131 16.86 -4.86 -5.74
C ALA A 131 17.24 -3.60 -6.56
N PRO A 132 17.92 -2.64 -5.94
CA PRO A 132 18.42 -1.47 -6.66
C PRO A 132 19.27 -1.86 -7.88
N GLY A 133 18.98 -1.24 -9.02
CA GLY A 133 19.62 -1.54 -10.29
C GLY A 133 18.99 -2.69 -11.08
N GLU A 134 18.07 -3.43 -10.50
CA GLU A 134 17.36 -4.50 -11.20
C GLU A 134 16.23 -3.96 -12.04
N THR A 135 16.01 -4.60 -13.19
CA THR A 135 14.95 -4.23 -14.14
C THR A 135 13.93 -5.36 -14.24
N VAL A 136 12.67 -4.99 -14.25
CA VAL A 136 11.55 -5.89 -14.54
C VAL A 136 10.74 -5.33 -15.71
N ARG A 137 10.29 -6.20 -16.59
CA ARG A 137 9.47 -5.82 -17.74
C ARG A 137 8.01 -6.17 -17.50
N LEU A 138 7.15 -5.18 -17.75
CA LEU A 138 5.70 -5.32 -17.72
C LEU A 138 5.17 -4.98 -19.11
N GLY A 139 4.67 -5.98 -19.82
CA GLY A 139 4.31 -5.76 -21.22
C GLY A 139 5.52 -5.34 -22.07
N SER A 140 5.46 -4.15 -22.63
CA SER A 140 6.57 -3.55 -23.38
C SER A 140 7.38 -2.54 -22.56
N THR A 141 6.97 -2.27 -21.33
CA THR A 141 7.58 -1.25 -20.46
C THR A 141 8.59 -1.88 -19.51
N GLU A 142 9.75 -1.29 -19.40
CA GLU A 142 10.79 -1.70 -18.46
C GLU A 142 10.81 -0.77 -17.24
N LEU A 143 10.84 -1.36 -16.05
CA LEU A 143 10.96 -0.65 -14.79
C LEU A 143 12.26 -1.04 -14.10
N THR A 144 13.05 -0.06 -13.78
CA THR A 144 14.30 -0.23 -13.03
C THR A 144 14.16 0.41 -11.65
N LEU A 145 14.59 -0.30 -10.62
CA LEU A 145 14.62 0.27 -9.27
C LEU A 145 15.89 1.09 -9.07
N GLU A 146 15.72 2.32 -8.70
CA GLU A 146 16.82 3.23 -8.38
C GLU A 146 16.68 3.72 -6.94
N VAL A 147 17.78 3.71 -6.21
CA VAL A 147 17.84 4.25 -4.86
C VAL A 147 18.88 5.37 -4.85
N LEU A 148 18.45 6.55 -4.47
CA LEU A 148 19.34 7.69 -4.30
C LEU A 148 19.79 7.79 -2.84
N PRO A 149 21.07 8.12 -2.61
CA PRO A 149 21.59 8.27 -1.25
C PRO A 149 20.96 9.43 -0.48
#